data_aade696f994a9a521a3ce0991d3f6b81
#
_entry.id   aade696f994a9a521a3ce0991d3f6b81
#
_cell.length_a   1.000
_cell.length_b   1.000
_cell.length_c   1.000
_cell.angle_alpha   90.00
_cell.angle_beta   90.00
_cell.angle_gamma   90.00
#
_symmetry.space_group_name_H-M   'P 1'
#
loop_
_entity.id
_entity.type
_entity.pdbx_description
1 polymer ?
#
loop_
_entity_poly.entity_id
_entity_poly.type
_entity_poly.pdbx_seq_one_letter_code
_entity_poly.pdbx_strand_id
1 'polypeptide(L)'
;SMKQLSLLLSTLFVIGCAQERYVVIPDESGQSGSLLVKPRGKESVALDRPYALSTSGFWGIGKRSAEVQEVKEIWRGPLDAHPIAVKKFTVYFLEGTNDLTPESTKTLEAVFEEIRKRTVADVVVIGHTDTVGAGELNDRLAETRAKTMQAELVRLGIDPESIKASGRGERDLKVKTPDEVDEPLNRRVEIQVR
;
A
#
# COMPACT_ATOMS: atom_id res chain seq x y z
N SER A 1 16.71 35.53 69.30
CA SER A 1 16.62 34.13 68.89
C SER A 1 15.79 34.00 67.63
N MET A 2 16.45 34.06 66.48
CA MET A 2 15.80 33.90 65.15
C MET A 2 15.87 32.43 64.76
N LYS A 3 14.75 31.79 64.71
CA LYS A 3 14.60 30.41 64.18
C LYS A 3 14.56 30.49 62.66
N GLN A 4 15.59 30.02 62.00
CA GLN A 4 15.60 29.83 60.55
C GLN A 4 14.70 28.59 60.24
N LEU A 5 13.63 28.85 59.49
CA LEU A 5 12.75 27.82 58.93
C LEU A 5 13.31 27.43 57.55
N SER A 6 14.01 26.28 57.55
CA SER A 6 14.55 25.71 56.29
C SER A 6 13.41 25.06 55.49
N LEU A 7 13.03 25.71 54.40
CA LEU A 7 12.02 25.20 53.47
C LEU A 7 12.69 24.17 52.54
N LEU A 8 12.52 22.88 52.81
CA LEU A 8 12.94 21.77 51.92
C LEU A 8 11.97 21.76 50.74
N LEU A 9 12.43 22.32 49.60
CA LEU A 9 11.73 22.22 48.32
C LEU A 9 11.94 20.81 47.75
N SER A 10 10.98 19.90 48.01
CA SER A 10 10.96 18.56 47.46
C SER A 10 10.56 18.66 45.98
N THR A 11 11.53 18.64 45.07
CA THR A 11 11.31 18.51 43.64
C THR A 11 10.83 17.09 43.33
N LEU A 12 9.53 16.93 43.17
CA LEU A 12 8.92 15.69 42.71
C LEU A 12 9.27 15.49 41.22
N PHE A 13 10.32 14.71 40.94
CA PHE A 13 10.60 14.26 39.58
C PHE A 13 9.51 13.26 39.17
N VAL A 14 8.52 13.71 38.43
CA VAL A 14 7.58 12.83 37.74
C VAL A 14 8.33 12.18 36.57
N ILE A 15 8.95 11.04 36.82
CA ILE A 15 9.47 10.16 35.77
C ILE A 15 8.24 9.60 35.08
N GLY A 16 7.82 10.21 33.99
CA GLY A 16 6.80 9.66 33.10
C GLY A 16 7.33 8.34 32.55
N CYS A 17 6.86 7.21 33.07
CA CYS A 17 7.12 5.91 32.48
C CYS A 17 6.42 5.87 31.13
N ALA A 18 7.14 6.17 30.06
CA ALA A 18 6.66 5.96 28.71
C ALA A 18 6.45 4.46 28.51
N GLN A 19 5.20 4.03 28.49
CA GLN A 19 4.83 2.66 28.20
C GLN A 19 4.80 2.47 26.68
N GLU A 20 5.75 1.71 26.16
CA GLU A 20 5.79 1.37 24.73
C GLU A 20 4.78 0.26 24.43
N ARG A 21 4.03 0.41 23.34
CA ARG A 21 3.05 -0.56 22.88
C ARG A 21 3.33 -0.92 21.43
N TYR A 22 3.27 -2.20 21.12
CA TYR A 22 3.49 -2.76 19.79
C TYR A 22 2.34 -3.67 19.43
N VAL A 23 1.82 -3.56 18.21
CA VAL A 23 0.75 -4.42 17.72
C VAL A 23 1.04 -4.87 16.29
N VAL A 24 0.66 -6.10 15.95
CA VAL A 24 0.67 -6.61 14.59
C VAL A 24 -0.73 -6.48 14.01
N ILE A 25 -0.87 -5.65 12.97
CA ILE A 25 -2.13 -5.45 12.28
C ILE A 25 -2.09 -6.27 10.99
N PRO A 26 -3.11 -7.10 10.72
CA PRO A 26 -3.19 -7.85 9.47
C PRO A 26 -3.47 -6.90 8.30
N ASP A 27 -3.07 -7.31 7.09
CA ASP A 27 -3.42 -6.65 5.86
C ASP A 27 -4.91 -6.88 5.48
N GLU A 28 -5.33 -6.34 4.32
CA GLU A 28 -6.71 -6.49 3.83
C GLU A 28 -7.11 -7.95 3.53
N SER A 29 -6.13 -8.84 3.31
CA SER A 29 -6.35 -10.28 3.12
C SER A 29 -6.44 -11.07 4.42
N GLY A 30 -6.21 -10.41 5.56
CA GLY A 30 -6.17 -11.03 6.89
C GLY A 30 -4.82 -11.67 7.22
N GLN A 31 -3.82 -11.52 6.35
CA GLN A 31 -2.47 -12.01 6.61
C GLN A 31 -1.68 -11.03 7.49
N SER A 32 -0.87 -11.55 8.38
CA SER A 32 0.02 -10.75 9.20
C SER A 32 1.45 -11.26 9.11
N GLY A 33 2.38 -10.32 9.08
CA GLY A 33 3.78 -10.62 9.32
C GLY A 33 4.06 -10.97 10.78
N SER A 34 5.33 -11.23 11.11
CA SER A 34 5.78 -11.35 12.49
C SER A 34 6.68 -10.17 12.85
N LEU A 35 6.56 -9.70 14.09
CA LEU A 35 7.37 -8.63 14.65
C LEU A 35 8.14 -9.17 15.88
N LEU A 36 9.47 -9.07 15.85
CA LEU A 36 10.28 -9.37 17.02
C LEU A 36 10.55 -8.06 17.78
N VAL A 37 9.95 -7.92 18.95
CA VAL A 37 10.14 -6.76 19.83
C VAL A 37 11.26 -7.08 20.81
N LYS A 38 12.33 -6.26 20.76
CA LYS A 38 13.48 -6.38 21.68
C LYS A 38 13.68 -5.06 22.44
N PRO A 39 13.01 -4.86 23.57
CA PRO A 39 13.22 -3.69 24.39
C PRO A 39 14.63 -3.69 25.01
N ARG A 40 15.17 -2.49 25.24
CA ARG A 40 16.52 -2.34 25.80
C ARG A 40 16.62 -3.03 27.16
N GLY A 41 17.58 -3.97 27.28
CA GLY A 41 17.85 -4.69 28.54
C GLY A 41 16.81 -5.74 28.94
N LYS A 42 15.95 -6.18 28.02
CA LYS A 42 14.89 -7.18 28.26
C LYS A 42 14.93 -8.30 27.23
N GLU A 43 14.23 -9.40 27.52
CA GLU A 43 14.05 -10.49 26.58
C GLU A 43 13.21 -10.08 25.37
N SER A 44 13.47 -10.73 24.23
CA SER A 44 12.73 -10.49 23.00
C SER A 44 11.39 -11.23 23.04
N VAL A 45 10.35 -10.58 22.51
CA VAL A 45 9.01 -11.17 22.36
C VAL A 45 8.62 -11.16 20.90
N ALA A 46 8.23 -12.32 20.36
CA ALA A 46 7.69 -12.43 19.01
C ALA A 46 6.19 -12.20 19.02
N LEU A 47 5.73 -11.27 18.17
CA LEU A 47 4.34 -11.04 17.84
C LEU A 47 4.10 -11.66 16.46
N ASP A 48 3.51 -12.84 16.42
CA ASP A 48 3.43 -13.74 15.27
C ASP A 48 1.98 -14.05 14.83
N ARG A 49 1.02 -13.30 15.38
CA ARG A 49 -0.41 -13.49 15.08
C ARG A 49 -1.10 -12.13 14.85
N PRO A 50 -2.18 -12.11 14.06
CA PRO A 50 -3.02 -10.93 13.96
C PRO A 50 -3.41 -10.40 15.34
N TYR A 51 -3.32 -9.08 15.49
CA TYR A 51 -3.66 -8.36 16.71
C TYR A 51 -2.87 -8.80 17.96
N ALA A 52 -1.70 -9.47 17.78
CA ALA A 52 -0.79 -9.69 18.88
C ALA A 52 -0.27 -8.33 19.37
N LEU A 53 -0.48 -8.05 20.65
CA LEU A 53 -0.12 -6.82 21.34
C LEU A 53 0.97 -7.11 22.36
N SER A 54 2.01 -6.29 22.37
CA SER A 54 3.00 -6.25 23.44
C SER A 54 3.01 -4.89 24.11
N THR A 55 3.14 -4.88 25.41
CA THR A 55 3.35 -3.70 26.23
C THR A 55 4.68 -3.84 26.99
N SER A 56 5.57 -2.88 26.80
CA SER A 56 6.83 -2.81 27.51
C SER A 56 6.77 -1.70 28.58
N GLY A 57 6.94 -2.07 29.85
CA GLY A 57 6.94 -1.15 30.96
C GLY A 57 8.11 -1.41 31.92
N PHE A 58 8.14 -0.71 33.04
CA PHE A 58 9.21 -0.85 34.05
C PHE A 58 9.36 -2.27 34.54
N TRP A 59 8.28 -2.99 34.75
CA TRP A 59 8.24 -4.35 35.32
C TRP A 59 8.46 -5.49 34.31
N GLY A 60 8.53 -5.20 33.01
CA GLY A 60 8.72 -6.25 32.02
C GLY A 60 8.06 -5.98 30.68
N ILE A 61 7.97 -7.04 29.88
CA ILE A 61 7.27 -7.06 28.61
C ILE A 61 6.13 -8.09 28.67
N GLY A 62 4.91 -7.66 28.38
CA GLY A 62 3.74 -8.52 28.29
C GLY A 62 3.38 -8.82 26.83
N LYS A 63 2.85 -10.02 26.55
CA LYS A 63 2.25 -10.38 25.26
C LYS A 63 0.83 -10.87 25.48
N ARG A 64 -0.12 -10.37 24.68
CA ARG A 64 -1.49 -10.87 24.64
C ARG A 64 -2.09 -10.65 23.24
N SER A 65 -3.22 -11.24 22.98
CA SER A 65 -4.06 -10.85 21.84
C SER A 65 -4.91 -9.65 22.26
N ALA A 66 -5.05 -8.68 21.36
CA ALA A 66 -5.94 -7.54 21.54
C ALA A 66 -7.20 -7.74 20.68
N GLU A 67 -8.31 -7.16 21.14
CA GLU A 67 -9.53 -7.08 20.36
C GLU A 67 -9.37 -6.01 19.27
N VAL A 68 -10.01 -6.23 18.10
CA VAL A 68 -9.95 -5.30 16.96
C VAL A 68 -10.38 -3.89 17.36
N GLN A 69 -11.43 -3.80 18.15
CA GLN A 69 -11.97 -2.53 18.62
C GLN A 69 -10.99 -1.79 19.54
N GLU A 70 -10.34 -2.51 20.45
CA GLU A 70 -9.29 -1.97 21.31
C GLU A 70 -8.12 -1.40 20.50
N VAL A 71 -7.67 -2.12 19.46
CA VAL A 71 -6.59 -1.65 18.58
C VAL A 71 -7.01 -0.37 17.87
N LYS A 72 -8.23 -0.31 17.34
CA LYS A 72 -8.76 0.89 16.69
C LYS A 72 -8.86 2.10 17.62
N GLU A 73 -9.19 1.90 18.89
CA GLU A 73 -9.25 2.99 19.87
C GLU A 73 -7.87 3.50 20.25
N ILE A 74 -6.94 2.60 20.56
CA ILE A 74 -5.58 2.96 21.01
C ILE A 74 -4.77 3.61 19.89
N TRP A 75 -4.90 3.11 18.64
CA TRP A 75 -4.13 3.57 17.47
C TRP A 75 -4.98 4.34 16.46
N ARG A 76 -6.10 4.93 16.85
CA ARG A 76 -6.96 5.71 15.94
C ARG A 76 -6.16 6.69 15.09
N GLY A 77 -5.37 7.56 15.71
CA GLY A 77 -4.57 8.55 14.97
C GLY A 77 -3.64 7.95 13.93
N PRO A 78 -2.73 7.02 14.30
CA PRO A 78 -1.89 6.31 13.34
C PRO A 78 -2.65 5.51 12.28
N LEU A 79 -3.77 4.88 12.63
CA LEU A 79 -4.57 4.10 11.68
C LEU A 79 -5.29 5.01 10.68
N ASP A 80 -5.87 6.13 11.14
CA ASP A 80 -6.52 7.11 10.27
C ASP A 80 -5.52 7.85 9.36
N ALA A 81 -4.27 8.00 9.81
CA ALA A 81 -3.19 8.57 9.04
C ALA A 81 -2.50 7.56 8.09
N HIS A 82 -2.86 6.26 8.17
CA HIS A 82 -2.27 5.24 7.31
C HIS A 82 -2.73 5.47 5.85
N PRO A 83 -1.80 5.55 4.89
CA PRO A 83 -2.17 5.71 3.49
C PRO A 83 -3.08 4.56 3.03
N ILE A 84 -4.09 4.88 2.25
CA ILE A 84 -4.92 3.85 1.61
C ILE A 84 -4.03 2.97 0.76
N ALA A 85 -4.15 1.65 0.91
CA ALA A 85 -3.34 0.69 0.17
C ALA A 85 -3.45 0.90 -1.34
N VAL A 86 -2.34 0.65 -2.06
CA VAL A 86 -2.31 0.73 -3.52
C VAL A 86 -3.24 -0.34 -4.10
N LYS A 87 -4.23 0.07 -4.87
CA LYS A 87 -5.08 -0.85 -5.64
C LYS A 87 -4.55 -0.99 -7.05
N LYS A 88 -4.45 -2.24 -7.52
CA LYS A 88 -4.00 -2.56 -8.87
C LYS A 88 -5.13 -3.18 -9.67
N PHE A 89 -5.29 -2.69 -10.89
CA PHE A 89 -6.28 -3.17 -11.84
C PHE A 89 -5.56 -3.55 -13.13
N THR A 90 -6.07 -4.54 -13.84
CA THR A 90 -5.54 -4.97 -15.13
C THR A 90 -6.64 -4.90 -16.17
N VAL A 91 -6.35 -4.24 -17.28
CA VAL A 91 -7.25 -4.16 -18.43
C VAL A 91 -6.59 -4.77 -19.66
N TYR A 92 -7.39 -5.39 -20.51
CA TYR A 92 -6.97 -6.06 -21.73
C TYR A 92 -7.65 -5.42 -22.93
N PHE A 93 -6.98 -5.46 -24.06
CA PHE A 93 -7.48 -4.98 -25.34
C PHE A 93 -7.94 -6.12 -26.22
N LEU A 94 -8.86 -5.84 -27.13
CA LEU A 94 -9.20 -6.75 -28.21
C LEU A 94 -8.00 -6.92 -29.13
N GLU A 95 -7.84 -8.10 -29.71
CA GLU A 95 -6.71 -8.42 -30.57
C GLU A 95 -6.62 -7.43 -31.76
N GLY A 96 -5.42 -6.92 -32.01
CA GLY A 96 -5.16 -6.00 -33.12
C GLY A 96 -5.79 -4.62 -33.00
N THR A 97 -6.43 -4.29 -31.87
CA THR A 97 -7.11 -3.01 -31.67
C THR A 97 -6.62 -2.28 -30.40
N ASN A 98 -7.08 -1.05 -30.22
CA ASN A 98 -6.94 -0.29 -28.97
C ASN A 98 -8.28 -0.25 -28.18
N ASP A 99 -9.25 -1.05 -28.57
CA ASP A 99 -10.52 -1.17 -27.88
C ASP A 99 -10.42 -2.15 -26.71
N LEU A 100 -11.06 -1.81 -25.60
CA LEU A 100 -11.06 -2.65 -24.40
C LEU A 100 -11.99 -3.84 -24.58
N THR A 101 -11.64 -4.96 -23.93
CA THR A 101 -12.59 -6.06 -23.78
C THR A 101 -13.78 -5.62 -22.92
N PRO A 102 -14.96 -6.27 -23.05
CA PRO A 102 -16.13 -5.94 -22.21
C PRO A 102 -15.85 -6.06 -20.71
N GLU A 103 -15.03 -7.02 -20.30
CA GLU A 103 -14.62 -7.20 -18.91
C GLU A 103 -13.72 -6.05 -18.44
N SER A 104 -12.83 -5.56 -19.33
CA SER A 104 -11.95 -4.43 -19.03
C SER A 104 -12.72 -3.12 -18.89
N THR A 105 -13.81 -2.96 -19.64
CA THR A 105 -14.71 -1.81 -19.48
C THR A 105 -15.32 -1.79 -18.07
N LYS A 106 -15.77 -2.94 -17.55
CA LYS A 106 -16.26 -3.04 -16.16
C LYS A 106 -15.14 -2.77 -15.13
N THR A 107 -13.93 -3.19 -15.46
CA THR A 107 -12.76 -2.91 -14.61
C THR A 107 -12.50 -1.41 -14.50
N LEU A 108 -12.71 -0.63 -15.56
CA LEU A 108 -12.59 0.83 -15.51
C LEU A 108 -13.60 1.47 -14.55
N GLU A 109 -14.82 0.96 -14.47
CA GLU A 109 -15.81 1.44 -13.49
C GLU A 109 -15.26 1.25 -12.05
N ALA A 110 -14.66 0.08 -11.78
CA ALA A 110 -14.03 -0.18 -10.48
C ALA A 110 -12.81 0.72 -10.20
N VAL A 111 -12.01 1.05 -11.23
CA VAL A 111 -10.92 2.04 -11.13
C VAL A 111 -11.47 3.41 -10.72
N PHE A 112 -12.55 3.84 -11.35
CA PHE A 112 -13.22 5.09 -11.05
C PHE A 112 -13.69 5.16 -9.60
N GLU A 113 -14.41 4.13 -9.15
CA GLU A 113 -14.91 4.05 -7.79
C GLU A 113 -13.74 4.07 -6.77
N GLU A 114 -12.61 3.47 -7.12
CA GLU A 114 -11.43 3.50 -6.24
C GLU A 114 -10.79 4.91 -6.18
N ILE A 115 -10.69 5.59 -7.31
CA ILE A 115 -10.15 6.96 -7.37
C ILE A 115 -11.02 7.92 -6.53
N ARG A 116 -12.35 7.80 -6.62
CA ARG A 116 -13.30 8.66 -5.88
C ARG A 116 -13.22 8.52 -4.37
N LYS A 117 -12.72 7.39 -3.85
CA LYS A 117 -12.52 7.17 -2.41
C LYS A 117 -11.34 7.96 -1.85
N ARG A 118 -10.47 8.49 -2.71
CA ARG A 118 -9.22 9.15 -2.32
C ARG A 118 -9.36 10.66 -2.38
N THR A 119 -8.90 11.35 -1.35
CA THR A 119 -8.87 12.83 -1.33
C THR A 119 -7.90 13.38 -2.38
N VAL A 120 -6.77 12.70 -2.56
CA VAL A 120 -5.78 12.95 -3.60
C VAL A 120 -5.42 11.60 -4.19
N ALA A 121 -5.69 11.41 -5.47
CA ALA A 121 -5.34 10.20 -6.19
C ALA A 121 -4.07 10.42 -7.01
N ASP A 122 -3.13 9.49 -6.95
CA ASP A 122 -1.99 9.37 -7.89
C ASP A 122 -2.19 8.07 -8.67
N VAL A 123 -2.38 8.20 -9.98
CA VAL A 123 -2.70 7.08 -10.87
C VAL A 123 -1.50 6.78 -11.75
N VAL A 124 -1.04 5.54 -11.75
CA VAL A 124 0.04 5.09 -12.63
C VAL A 124 -0.51 4.07 -13.60
N VAL A 125 -0.34 4.35 -14.89
CA VAL A 125 -0.78 3.51 -16.02
C VAL A 125 0.45 2.92 -16.70
N ILE A 126 0.52 1.58 -16.77
CA ILE A 126 1.68 0.87 -17.30
C ILE A 126 1.23 -0.07 -18.42
N GLY A 127 1.71 0.17 -19.64
CA GLY A 127 1.44 -0.69 -20.79
C GLY A 127 2.46 -1.82 -20.93
N HIS A 128 1.98 -2.97 -21.39
CA HIS A 128 2.79 -4.17 -21.62
C HIS A 128 2.43 -4.80 -22.98
N THR A 129 3.36 -5.61 -23.51
CA THR A 129 3.18 -6.43 -24.71
C THR A 129 3.53 -7.87 -24.41
N ASP A 130 3.20 -8.78 -25.33
CA ASP A 130 3.84 -10.08 -25.43
C ASP A 130 5.25 -9.94 -26.06
N THR A 131 5.87 -11.07 -26.38
CA THR A 131 7.24 -11.15 -26.94
C THR A 131 7.26 -11.24 -28.46
N VAL A 132 6.15 -11.01 -29.16
CA VAL A 132 6.10 -11.02 -30.61
C VAL A 132 6.64 -9.70 -31.17
N GLY A 133 7.64 -9.78 -32.06
CA GLY A 133 8.22 -8.64 -32.77
C GLY A 133 9.41 -7.99 -32.04
N ALA A 134 9.91 -6.92 -32.61
CA ALA A 134 11.10 -6.25 -32.09
C ALA A 134 10.82 -5.50 -30.80
N GLY A 135 11.69 -5.62 -29.79
CA GLY A 135 11.53 -5.00 -28.48
C GLY A 135 11.30 -3.48 -28.52
N GLU A 136 11.96 -2.74 -29.45
CA GLU A 136 11.71 -1.31 -29.64
C GLU A 136 10.26 -1.01 -30.09
N LEU A 137 9.69 -1.87 -30.93
CA LEU A 137 8.29 -1.74 -31.35
C LEU A 137 7.36 -2.05 -30.20
N ASN A 138 7.67 -3.08 -29.42
CA ASN A 138 6.94 -3.45 -28.21
C ASN A 138 6.96 -2.32 -27.16
N ASP A 139 8.08 -1.62 -26.99
CA ASP A 139 8.18 -0.45 -26.12
C ASP A 139 7.24 0.68 -26.56
N ARG A 140 7.26 1.02 -27.87
CA ARG A 140 6.38 2.07 -28.43
C ARG A 140 4.89 1.68 -28.34
N LEU A 141 4.58 0.42 -28.62
CA LEU A 141 3.21 -0.08 -28.53
C LEU A 141 2.70 -0.04 -27.09
N ALA A 142 3.51 -0.47 -26.13
CA ALA A 142 3.20 -0.41 -24.71
C ALA A 142 2.96 1.04 -24.24
N GLU A 143 3.81 1.97 -24.64
CA GLU A 143 3.64 3.40 -24.32
C GLU A 143 2.36 3.97 -24.94
N THR A 144 2.08 3.62 -26.21
CA THR A 144 0.85 4.05 -26.89
C THR A 144 -0.38 3.55 -26.14
N ARG A 145 -0.42 2.28 -25.74
CA ARG A 145 -1.52 1.71 -24.96
C ARG A 145 -1.71 2.42 -23.60
N ALA A 146 -0.61 2.71 -22.91
CA ALA A 146 -0.66 3.45 -21.65
C ALA A 146 -1.23 4.86 -21.84
N LYS A 147 -0.80 5.59 -22.87
CA LYS A 147 -1.31 6.93 -23.22
C LYS A 147 -2.79 6.90 -23.66
N THR A 148 -3.20 5.89 -24.41
CA THR A 148 -4.63 5.71 -24.77
C THR A 148 -5.46 5.53 -23.52
N MET A 149 -5.01 4.72 -22.57
CA MET A 149 -5.68 4.54 -21.28
C MET A 149 -5.70 5.81 -20.44
N GLN A 150 -4.59 6.56 -20.39
CA GLN A 150 -4.53 7.87 -19.75
C GLN A 150 -5.58 8.82 -20.33
N ALA A 151 -5.65 8.91 -21.66
CA ALA A 151 -6.64 9.78 -22.34
C ALA A 151 -8.07 9.35 -22.01
N GLU A 152 -8.34 8.06 -21.91
CA GLU A 152 -9.65 7.55 -21.53
C GLU A 152 -10.01 7.92 -20.09
N LEU A 153 -9.09 7.79 -19.14
CA LEU A 153 -9.29 8.22 -17.75
C LEU A 153 -9.54 9.72 -17.65
N VAL A 154 -8.82 10.54 -18.43
CA VAL A 154 -9.04 11.99 -18.51
C VAL A 154 -10.43 12.30 -19.09
N ARG A 155 -10.84 11.62 -20.16
CA ARG A 155 -12.18 11.76 -20.77
C ARG A 155 -13.30 11.48 -19.76
N LEU A 156 -13.04 10.55 -18.86
CA LEU A 156 -13.93 10.19 -17.77
C LEU A 156 -13.87 11.15 -16.57
N GLY A 157 -13.04 12.19 -16.60
CA GLY A 157 -13.02 13.28 -15.63
C GLY A 157 -11.92 13.19 -14.58
N ILE A 158 -10.90 12.31 -14.77
CA ILE A 158 -9.72 12.30 -13.90
C ILE A 158 -8.76 13.41 -14.31
N ASP A 159 -8.22 14.12 -13.34
CA ASP A 159 -7.24 15.18 -13.57
C ASP A 159 -5.99 14.62 -14.27
N PRO A 160 -5.60 15.14 -15.44
CA PRO A 160 -4.42 14.68 -16.17
C PRO A 160 -3.12 14.80 -15.37
N GLU A 161 -2.99 15.78 -14.48
CA GLU A 161 -1.81 15.94 -13.62
C GLU A 161 -1.65 14.82 -12.58
N SER A 162 -2.75 14.15 -12.26
CA SER A 162 -2.74 12.99 -11.33
C SER A 162 -2.40 11.67 -12.02
N ILE A 163 -2.23 11.63 -13.36
CA ILE A 163 -2.03 10.40 -14.11
C ILE A 163 -0.64 10.36 -14.75
N LYS A 164 0.13 9.33 -14.45
CA LYS A 164 1.41 9.04 -15.10
C LYS A 164 1.28 7.80 -15.99
N ALA A 165 1.61 7.93 -17.28
CA ALA A 165 1.58 6.83 -18.23
C ALA A 165 3.00 6.43 -18.67
N SER A 166 3.27 5.14 -18.79
CA SER A 166 4.54 4.61 -19.26
C SER A 166 4.38 3.23 -19.92
N GLY A 167 5.27 2.90 -20.86
CA GLY A 167 5.34 1.57 -21.45
C GLY A 167 6.50 0.75 -20.87
N ARG A 168 6.29 -0.54 -20.68
CA ARG A 168 7.34 -1.51 -20.33
C ARG A 168 7.62 -2.52 -21.42
N GLY A 169 6.82 -2.52 -22.50
CA GLY A 169 6.98 -3.50 -23.57
C GLY A 169 6.87 -4.92 -23.02
N GLU A 170 7.77 -5.77 -23.46
CA GLU A 170 7.92 -7.17 -23.05
C GLU A 170 8.80 -7.40 -21.81
N ARG A 171 9.35 -6.32 -21.20
CA ARG A 171 10.27 -6.44 -20.06
C ARG A 171 9.63 -6.92 -18.77
N ASP A 172 8.31 -6.91 -18.70
CA ASP A 172 7.57 -7.29 -17.50
C ASP A 172 6.37 -8.17 -17.90
N LEU A 173 6.68 -9.45 -18.13
CA LEU A 173 5.71 -10.45 -18.58
C LEU A 173 4.90 -10.98 -17.39
N LYS A 174 3.57 -11.01 -17.53
CA LYS A 174 2.67 -11.67 -16.59
C LYS A 174 2.78 -13.19 -16.67
N VAL A 175 2.88 -13.69 -17.89
CA VAL A 175 3.18 -15.09 -18.22
C VAL A 175 4.55 -15.13 -18.87
N LYS A 176 5.51 -15.81 -18.23
CA LYS A 176 6.86 -15.95 -18.80
C LYS A 176 6.81 -16.81 -20.06
N THR A 177 7.17 -16.23 -21.18
CA THR A 177 7.25 -16.89 -22.48
C THR A 177 8.66 -16.76 -23.06
N PRO A 178 9.09 -17.67 -23.93
CA PRO A 178 10.20 -17.43 -24.84
C PRO A 178 9.92 -16.21 -25.74
N ASP A 179 10.93 -15.82 -26.52
CA ASP A 179 10.79 -14.82 -27.55
C ASP A 179 9.84 -15.26 -28.68
N GLU A 180 9.21 -14.29 -29.38
CA GLU A 180 8.27 -14.53 -30.49
C GLU A 180 7.04 -15.41 -30.12
N VAL A 181 6.57 -15.35 -28.88
CA VAL A 181 5.37 -16.08 -28.45
C VAL A 181 4.20 -15.12 -28.25
N ASP A 182 3.09 -15.40 -28.94
CA ASP A 182 1.82 -14.71 -28.75
C ASP A 182 1.16 -15.15 -27.44
N GLU A 183 1.09 -14.23 -26.49
CA GLU A 183 0.48 -14.47 -25.18
C GLU A 183 -0.49 -13.32 -24.82
N PRO A 184 -1.81 -13.55 -24.97
CA PRO A 184 -2.82 -12.51 -24.70
C PRO A 184 -2.75 -11.91 -23.31
N LEU A 185 -2.37 -12.67 -22.28
CA LEU A 185 -2.29 -12.17 -20.90
C LEU A 185 -1.12 -11.20 -20.69
N ASN A 186 -0.13 -11.20 -21.59
CA ASN A 186 0.95 -10.23 -21.58
C ASN A 186 0.54 -8.89 -22.24
N ARG A 187 -0.42 -8.91 -23.17
CA ARG A 187 -0.95 -7.69 -23.84
C ARG A 187 -1.96 -6.97 -22.95
N ARG A 188 -1.47 -6.28 -21.96
CA ARG A 188 -2.28 -5.65 -20.91
C ARG A 188 -1.84 -4.23 -20.60
N VAL A 189 -2.71 -3.51 -19.92
CA VAL A 189 -2.36 -2.28 -19.19
C VAL A 189 -2.68 -2.48 -17.71
N GLU A 190 -1.74 -2.14 -16.86
CA GLU A 190 -1.93 -2.11 -15.40
C GLU A 190 -2.21 -0.68 -14.98
N ILE A 191 -3.22 -0.51 -14.12
CA ILE A 191 -3.60 0.77 -13.52
C ILE A 191 -3.42 0.64 -12.01
N GLN A 192 -2.56 1.46 -11.44
CA GLN A 192 -2.30 1.50 -10.00
C GLN A 192 -2.87 2.81 -9.45
N VAL A 193 -3.78 2.71 -8.48
CA VAL A 193 -4.36 3.85 -7.77
C VAL A 193 -3.73 3.91 -6.38
N ARG A 194 -3.06 5.01 -6.09
CA ARG A 194 -2.29 5.26 -4.86
C ARG A 194 -2.95 6.31 -4.00
#